data_81be790783117c1176e5ebd2a6206604
#
_entry.id   81be790783117c1176e5ebd2a6206604
#
_cell.length_a   1.000
_cell.length_b   1.000
_cell.length_c   1.000
_cell.angle_alpha   90.00
_cell.angle_beta   90.00
_cell.angle_gamma   90.00
#
_symmetry.space_group_name_H-M   'P 1'
#
loop_
_entity.id
_entity.type
_entity.pdbx_description
1 polymer ?
#
loop_
_entity_poly.entity_id
_entity_poly.type
_entity_poly.pdbx_seq_one_letter_code
_entity_poly.pdbx_strand_id
1 'polypeptide(L)'
;MWRTPVGRAEKTFRTPQFRSLSPSSRTLSLCSVLAMLLFAQAPGYAQASEPGIRYAIESQKAASTLLLDIAHAGKRLVAVGDRGHILYSDDAGASWSQAKVPTRQLLTAVSFADEQHGWAVGHDALILGTEDGGQTWTQQYENREGEVPLLDVWFANAQHGFATGAYGVLLETTDGGRHWEDVADRLDNEDGTHLNAIAEVPGSGLFIVGEMGGMFRSADEGATWERVESPYQGSFFGVVGGGAPGVVVAFGLRGHLFRSADFGESWQAIELLDDGHPIESGLADGNLLPDGRIVVVGHGGTVLSSDDQGQTFKLFSRPDRRSLSGVVANPDGKLVLVGQSGVRVVSPEGANLPAQQQ
;
A
#
# COMPACT_ATOMS: atom_id res chain seq x y z
N MET A 1 -34.83 47.64 -14.87
CA MET A 1 -34.37 48.59 -15.92
C MET A 1 -32.92 48.26 -16.26
N TRP A 2 -32.71 48.00 -17.53
CA TRP A 2 -31.52 47.89 -18.35
C TRP A 2 -30.69 46.62 -18.29
N ARG A 3 -30.92 45.85 -19.36
CA ARG A 3 -30.12 44.81 -19.98
C ARG A 3 -28.86 45.42 -20.64
N THR A 4 -27.81 44.63 -20.83
CA THR A 4 -27.29 44.32 -22.18
C THR A 4 -26.31 43.13 -22.11
N PRO A 5 -26.28 42.24 -23.13
CA PRO A 5 -25.38 41.12 -23.23
C PRO A 5 -24.17 41.43 -24.09
N VAL A 6 -23.02 40.85 -23.81
CA VAL A 6 -21.81 40.97 -24.66
C VAL A 6 -21.50 39.59 -25.26
N GLY A 7 -21.31 39.67 -26.52
CA GLY A 7 -21.23 38.76 -27.60
C GLY A 7 -20.09 37.74 -27.58
N ARG A 8 -20.45 36.64 -28.15
CA ARG A 8 -19.61 35.50 -28.52
C ARG A 8 -18.85 35.81 -29.81
N ALA A 9 -17.53 35.78 -29.80
CA ALA A 9 -16.73 35.87 -31.03
C ALA A 9 -16.30 34.46 -31.48
N GLU A 10 -16.86 34.02 -32.60
CA GLU A 10 -16.40 32.85 -33.35
C GLU A 10 -15.15 33.18 -34.12
N LYS A 11 -14.07 32.42 -33.92
CA LYS A 11 -12.89 32.45 -34.77
C LYS A 11 -12.92 31.28 -35.75
N THR A 12 -13.24 31.57 -36.97
CA THR A 12 -13.11 30.65 -38.13
C THR A 12 -11.63 30.52 -38.53
N PHE A 13 -11.11 29.30 -38.48
CA PHE A 13 -9.81 28.97 -39.08
C PHE A 13 -10.01 28.57 -40.55
N ARG A 14 -9.32 29.27 -41.45
CA ARG A 14 -9.19 28.98 -42.88
C ARG A 14 -8.02 28.01 -43.09
N THR A 15 -8.29 26.88 -43.75
CA THR A 15 -7.31 25.94 -44.29
C THR A 15 -6.71 26.46 -45.58
N PRO A 16 -5.38 26.39 -45.83
CA PRO A 16 -4.78 26.65 -47.11
C PRO A 16 -4.84 25.45 -48.05
N GLN A 17 -5.32 25.69 -49.26
CA GLN A 17 -5.31 24.70 -50.36
C GLN A 17 -3.93 24.62 -50.99
N PHE A 18 -3.36 23.44 -51.11
CA PHE A 18 -2.18 23.16 -51.94
C PHE A 18 -2.62 22.81 -53.36
N ARG A 19 -2.09 23.58 -54.34
CA ARG A 19 -2.20 23.30 -55.78
C ARG A 19 -1.20 22.21 -56.18
N SER A 20 -1.70 21.20 -56.90
CA SER A 20 -0.94 20.18 -57.60
C SER A 20 -0.29 20.77 -58.86
N LEU A 21 0.98 20.52 -59.08
CA LEU A 21 1.68 20.71 -60.37
C LEU A 21 2.18 19.37 -60.86
N SER A 22 1.78 19.02 -62.06
CA SER A 22 2.13 17.79 -62.80
C SER A 22 3.52 17.95 -63.50
N PRO A 23 4.26 16.83 -63.74
CA PRO A 23 5.57 16.84 -64.32
C PRO A 23 5.52 16.81 -65.85
N SER A 24 6.35 17.61 -66.50
CA SER A 24 6.69 17.46 -67.92
C SER A 24 8.07 16.81 -68.07
N SER A 25 8.10 15.79 -68.90
CA SER A 25 9.30 15.05 -69.39
C SER A 25 10.21 15.89 -70.29
N ARG A 26 11.54 15.81 -70.09
CA ARG A 26 12.54 15.85 -71.21
C ARG A 26 13.90 15.22 -70.80
N THR A 27 14.21 14.19 -71.49
CA THR A 27 15.42 13.54 -72.00
C THR A 27 16.84 14.06 -71.66
N LEU A 28 17.66 13.09 -71.21
CA LEU A 28 19.06 12.72 -71.47
C LEU A 28 20.14 13.82 -71.67
N SER A 29 21.16 13.76 -70.82
CA SER A 29 22.57 13.71 -71.31
C SER A 29 23.49 13.09 -70.26
N LEU A 30 24.31 12.12 -70.64
CA LEU A 30 25.39 11.49 -69.89
C LEU A 30 26.52 12.53 -69.70
N CYS A 31 27.00 12.73 -68.51
CA CYS A 31 28.38 13.15 -68.22
C CYS A 31 28.78 12.54 -66.86
N SER A 32 29.74 11.61 -66.94
CA SER A 32 30.38 10.97 -65.82
C SER A 32 31.23 12.00 -65.05
N VAL A 33 30.88 12.25 -63.81
CA VAL A 33 31.77 12.93 -62.85
C VAL A 33 31.78 12.07 -61.58
N LEU A 34 32.94 11.54 -61.27
CA LEU A 34 33.27 10.82 -60.08
C LEU A 34 33.20 11.76 -58.90
N ALA A 35 32.09 11.75 -58.14
CA ALA A 35 31.95 12.48 -56.90
C ALA A 35 32.14 11.53 -55.72
N MET A 36 33.23 11.73 -54.99
CA MET A 36 33.46 11.10 -53.66
C MET A 36 32.29 11.41 -52.76
N LEU A 37 31.54 10.38 -52.40
CA LEU A 37 30.56 10.42 -51.34
C LEU A 37 31.29 10.42 -49.98
N LEU A 38 31.51 11.62 -49.44
CA LEU A 38 31.72 11.82 -48.00
C LEU A 38 30.40 11.50 -47.28
N PHE A 39 30.30 10.29 -46.76
CA PHE A 39 29.27 9.97 -45.78
C PHE A 39 29.56 10.77 -44.50
N ALA A 40 28.92 11.93 -44.33
CA ALA A 40 28.79 12.54 -43.06
C ALA A 40 27.91 11.62 -42.20
N GLN A 41 28.56 10.88 -41.30
CA GLN A 41 27.84 10.14 -40.24
C GLN A 41 27.08 11.18 -39.41
N ALA A 42 25.77 11.25 -39.56
CA ALA A 42 24.92 11.95 -38.62
C ALA A 42 25.17 11.33 -37.23
N PRO A 43 25.32 12.15 -36.18
CA PRO A 43 25.43 11.61 -34.85
C PRO A 43 24.17 10.77 -34.60
N GLY A 44 24.35 9.45 -34.40
CA GLY A 44 23.27 8.58 -34.04
C GLY A 44 22.64 9.11 -32.75
N TYR A 45 21.41 9.57 -32.87
CA TYR A 45 20.57 9.74 -31.70
C TYR A 45 20.57 8.37 -31.02
N ALA A 46 21.20 8.27 -29.86
CA ALA A 46 21.05 7.13 -28.99
C ALA A 46 19.54 6.98 -28.78
N GLN A 47 18.95 5.96 -29.40
CA GLN A 47 17.60 5.53 -29.03
C GLN A 47 17.67 5.29 -27.54
N ALA A 48 16.94 6.08 -26.76
CA ALA A 48 16.70 5.80 -25.36
C ALA A 48 16.14 4.38 -25.34
N SER A 49 16.92 3.43 -24.85
CA SER A 49 16.43 2.09 -24.62
C SER A 49 15.22 2.22 -23.73
N GLU A 50 14.08 1.69 -24.13
CA GLU A 50 12.93 1.52 -23.23
C GLU A 50 13.46 1.03 -21.89
N PRO A 51 13.09 1.64 -20.75
CA PRO A 51 13.58 1.20 -19.46
C PRO A 51 13.09 -0.25 -19.26
N GLY A 52 13.98 -1.22 -19.44
CA GLY A 52 13.67 -2.62 -19.20
C GLY A 52 13.23 -2.80 -17.76
N ILE A 53 12.38 -3.78 -17.47
CA ILE A 53 11.92 -4.14 -16.12
C ILE A 53 13.14 -4.23 -15.20
N ARG A 54 13.12 -3.42 -14.12
CA ARG A 54 14.17 -3.41 -13.11
C ARG A 54 13.75 -4.26 -11.92
N TYR A 55 14.24 -5.48 -11.87
CA TYR A 55 14.00 -6.37 -10.73
C TYR A 55 14.68 -5.87 -9.45
N ALA A 56 14.08 -6.21 -8.30
CA ALA A 56 14.71 -6.09 -7.00
C ALA A 56 16.07 -6.81 -6.99
N ILE A 57 17.08 -6.19 -6.36
CA ILE A 57 18.42 -6.77 -6.30
C ILE A 57 18.41 -7.83 -5.20
N GLU A 58 18.86 -9.04 -5.53
CA GLU A 58 19.02 -10.10 -4.54
C GLU A 58 20.05 -9.71 -3.49
N SER A 59 19.72 -9.90 -2.21
CA SER A 59 20.55 -9.52 -1.09
C SER A 59 20.45 -10.51 0.06
N GLN A 60 21.58 -11.04 0.51
CA GLN A 60 21.63 -11.87 1.72
C GLN A 60 21.20 -11.13 3.00
N LYS A 61 21.14 -9.79 2.96
CA LYS A 61 20.71 -8.94 4.07
C LYS A 61 19.27 -8.46 3.93
N ALA A 62 18.52 -8.92 2.93
CA ALA A 62 17.16 -8.45 2.69
C ALA A 62 16.27 -8.59 3.95
N ALA A 63 16.36 -9.69 4.69
CA ALA A 63 15.61 -9.90 5.93
C ALA A 63 16.05 -8.99 7.12
N SER A 64 17.10 -8.18 6.94
CA SER A 64 17.60 -7.22 7.93
C SER A 64 17.47 -5.77 7.46
N THR A 65 16.84 -5.52 6.30
CA THR A 65 16.53 -4.17 5.81
C THR A 65 15.20 -3.66 6.38
N LEU A 66 14.83 -2.43 6.03
CA LEU A 66 13.51 -1.91 6.37
C LEU A 66 12.43 -2.73 5.67
N LEU A 67 11.56 -3.33 6.47
CA LEU A 67 10.32 -3.97 6.01
C LEU A 67 9.15 -3.18 6.58
N LEU A 68 8.09 -3.00 5.80
CA LEU A 68 6.97 -2.14 6.18
C LEU A 68 5.71 -2.93 6.54
N ASP A 69 5.52 -4.10 5.95
CA ASP A 69 4.33 -4.89 6.21
C ASP A 69 4.62 -6.39 6.10
N ILE A 70 3.73 -7.22 6.69
CA ILE A 70 3.81 -8.68 6.72
C ILE A 70 2.41 -9.30 6.74
N ALA A 71 2.19 -10.29 5.91
CA ALA A 71 0.92 -11.02 5.82
C ALA A 71 1.11 -12.53 5.77
N HIS A 72 0.01 -13.26 5.93
CA HIS A 72 -0.08 -14.70 5.75
C HIS A 72 -0.55 -15.07 4.34
N ALA A 73 0.19 -15.97 3.67
CA ALA A 73 -0.28 -16.75 2.53
C ALA A 73 -0.51 -18.20 3.02
N GLY A 74 -1.62 -18.44 3.68
CA GLY A 74 -1.87 -19.68 4.42
C GLY A 74 -0.88 -19.86 5.58
N LYS A 75 0.04 -20.83 5.47
CA LYS A 75 1.09 -21.06 6.48
C LYS A 75 2.38 -20.25 6.20
N ARG A 76 2.55 -19.81 4.96
CA ARG A 76 3.69 -18.98 4.56
C ARG A 76 3.53 -17.58 5.11
N LEU A 77 4.64 -16.99 5.53
CA LEU A 77 4.73 -15.58 5.86
C LEU A 77 5.34 -14.83 4.68
N VAL A 78 4.79 -13.66 4.34
CA VAL A 78 5.30 -12.80 3.27
C VAL A 78 5.46 -11.41 3.82
N ALA A 79 6.66 -10.81 3.67
CA ALA A 79 6.96 -9.46 4.15
C ALA A 79 7.49 -8.59 3.00
N VAL A 80 7.11 -7.31 2.99
CA VAL A 80 7.45 -6.34 1.95
C VAL A 80 8.14 -5.12 2.52
N GLY A 81 8.91 -4.39 1.69
CA GLY A 81 9.54 -3.15 2.15
C GLY A 81 10.47 -2.48 1.15
N ASP A 82 11.60 -1.98 1.65
CA ASP A 82 12.56 -1.16 0.91
C ASP A 82 13.11 -1.87 -0.32
N ARG A 83 13.39 -1.09 -1.38
CA ARG A 83 14.04 -1.52 -2.63
C ARG A 83 13.33 -2.64 -3.40
N GLY A 84 12.00 -2.75 -3.23
CA GLY A 84 11.20 -3.79 -3.85
C GLY A 84 11.43 -5.17 -3.22
N HIS A 85 11.99 -5.24 -2.02
CA HIS A 85 12.16 -6.51 -1.35
C HIS A 85 10.81 -7.09 -0.95
N ILE A 86 10.53 -8.29 -1.43
CA ILE A 86 9.51 -9.18 -0.91
C ILE A 86 10.22 -10.44 -0.46
N LEU A 87 9.95 -10.83 0.77
CA LEU A 87 10.53 -11.99 1.43
C LEU A 87 9.43 -12.97 1.80
N TYR A 88 9.69 -14.26 1.72
CA TYR A 88 8.77 -15.29 2.21
C TYR A 88 9.48 -16.31 3.08
N SER A 89 8.74 -16.87 4.03
CA SER A 89 9.20 -17.90 4.96
C SER A 89 8.18 -19.03 5.01
N ASP A 90 8.67 -20.27 4.86
CA ASP A 90 7.90 -21.52 4.95
C ASP A 90 8.13 -22.25 6.28
N ASP A 91 8.95 -21.69 7.17
CA ASP A 91 9.39 -22.28 8.44
C ASP A 91 9.07 -21.41 9.67
N ALA A 92 7.89 -20.78 9.66
CA ALA A 92 7.38 -19.95 10.75
C ALA A 92 8.27 -18.74 11.11
N GLY A 93 9.00 -18.20 10.12
CA GLY A 93 9.88 -17.04 10.27
C GLY A 93 11.31 -17.37 10.69
N ALA A 94 11.71 -18.64 10.73
CA ALA A 94 13.07 -19.03 11.09
C ALA A 94 14.09 -18.71 9.99
N SER A 95 13.70 -18.89 8.72
CA SER A 95 14.50 -18.48 7.57
C SER A 95 13.64 -17.77 6.50
N TRP A 96 14.29 -16.96 5.66
CA TRP A 96 13.63 -16.11 4.68
C TRP A 96 14.29 -16.21 3.32
N SER A 97 13.47 -16.36 2.28
CA SER A 97 13.89 -16.34 0.89
C SER A 97 13.39 -15.04 0.24
N GLN A 98 14.18 -14.47 -0.67
CA GLN A 98 13.76 -13.29 -1.44
C GLN A 98 13.00 -13.72 -2.69
N ALA A 99 11.83 -13.13 -2.90
CA ALA A 99 11.01 -13.33 -4.08
C ALA A 99 11.59 -12.65 -5.32
N LYS A 100 11.15 -13.09 -6.51
CA LYS A 100 11.43 -12.41 -7.76
C LYS A 100 10.41 -11.30 -8.00
N VAL A 101 10.84 -10.04 -7.87
CA VAL A 101 9.97 -8.86 -7.86
C VAL A 101 10.37 -7.87 -8.96
N PRO A 102 9.47 -7.46 -9.89
CA PRO A 102 9.79 -6.64 -11.06
C PRO A 102 9.85 -5.13 -10.75
N THR A 103 10.30 -4.77 -9.56
CA THR A 103 10.44 -3.36 -9.14
C THR A 103 11.59 -3.18 -8.17
N ARG A 104 11.98 -1.92 -7.93
CA ARG A 104 12.85 -1.46 -6.84
C ARG A 104 12.21 -0.35 -6.02
N GLN A 105 10.94 -0.08 -6.26
CA GLN A 105 10.18 0.89 -5.48
C GLN A 105 9.98 0.36 -4.05
N LEU A 106 9.78 1.28 -3.12
CA LEU A 106 9.37 0.96 -1.78
C LEU A 106 7.95 0.36 -1.81
N LEU A 107 7.79 -0.81 -1.21
CA LEU A 107 6.49 -1.46 -1.02
C LEU A 107 5.99 -1.17 0.39
N THR A 108 4.75 -0.74 0.52
CA THR A 108 4.13 -0.22 1.73
C THR A 108 3.26 -1.23 2.44
N ALA A 109 2.51 -2.05 1.68
CA ALA A 109 1.60 -3.03 2.23
C ALA A 109 1.51 -4.30 1.37
N VAL A 110 1.04 -5.41 1.98
CA VAL A 110 0.83 -6.70 1.35
C VAL A 110 -0.41 -7.39 1.92
N SER A 111 -1.25 -7.94 1.06
CA SER A 111 -2.46 -8.68 1.43
C SER A 111 -2.56 -9.98 0.64
N PHE A 112 -3.12 -11.02 1.26
CA PHE A 112 -3.41 -12.30 0.62
C PHE A 112 -4.87 -12.68 0.84
N ALA A 113 -5.55 -13.05 -0.24
CA ALA A 113 -6.91 -13.58 -0.16
C ALA A 113 -6.92 -15.09 0.17
N ASP A 114 -5.85 -15.79 -0.19
CA ASP A 114 -5.65 -17.22 0.05
C ASP A 114 -4.16 -17.60 0.03
N GLU A 115 -3.84 -18.89 0.02
CA GLU A 115 -2.44 -19.37 0.02
C GLU A 115 -1.66 -19.01 -1.25
N GLN A 116 -2.32 -18.66 -2.35
CA GLN A 116 -1.71 -18.46 -3.67
C GLN A 116 -1.82 -17.01 -4.15
N HIS A 117 -2.99 -16.38 -3.94
CA HIS A 117 -3.30 -15.06 -4.49
C HIS A 117 -3.03 -13.96 -3.48
N GLY A 118 -2.12 -13.05 -3.85
CA GLY A 118 -1.77 -11.90 -3.03
C GLY A 118 -1.38 -10.67 -3.83
N TRP A 119 -1.43 -9.52 -3.17
CA TRP A 119 -1.12 -8.22 -3.77
C TRP A 119 -0.21 -7.43 -2.85
N ALA A 120 0.71 -6.69 -3.45
CA ALA A 120 1.58 -5.75 -2.76
C ALA A 120 1.51 -4.40 -3.45
N VAL A 121 1.45 -3.34 -2.65
CA VAL A 121 1.34 -1.97 -3.14
C VAL A 121 2.53 -1.12 -2.68
N GLY A 122 2.71 0.04 -3.32
CA GLY A 122 3.82 0.91 -2.95
C GLY A 122 3.83 2.27 -3.67
N HIS A 123 5.01 2.87 -3.73
CA HIS A 123 5.23 4.17 -4.37
C HIS A 123 4.89 4.14 -5.85
N ASP A 124 4.60 5.33 -6.44
CA ASP A 124 4.18 5.52 -7.82
C ASP A 124 2.87 4.80 -8.19
N ALA A 125 1.97 4.65 -7.22
CA ALA A 125 0.73 3.88 -7.30
C ALA A 125 0.95 2.45 -7.84
N LEU A 126 2.09 1.85 -7.50
CA LEU A 126 2.45 0.51 -7.94
C LEU A 126 1.57 -0.54 -7.26
N ILE A 127 1.04 -1.47 -8.05
CA ILE A 127 0.39 -2.70 -7.57
C ILE A 127 1.04 -3.90 -8.25
N LEU A 128 1.47 -4.85 -7.43
CA LEU A 128 1.98 -6.14 -7.85
C LEU A 128 1.00 -7.24 -7.45
N GLY A 129 0.88 -8.28 -8.28
CA GLY A 129 0.09 -9.47 -7.98
C GLY A 129 0.94 -10.74 -8.02
N THR A 130 0.58 -11.73 -7.22
CA THR A 130 1.15 -13.09 -7.21
C THR A 130 0.06 -14.14 -7.27
N GLU A 131 0.36 -15.29 -7.93
CA GLU A 131 -0.52 -16.46 -8.02
C GLU A 131 0.20 -17.73 -7.49
N ASP A 132 1.37 -17.58 -6.84
CA ASP A 132 2.21 -18.68 -6.35
C ASP A 132 2.62 -18.51 -4.87
N GLY A 133 1.79 -17.75 -4.10
CA GLY A 133 2.03 -17.52 -2.69
C GLY A 133 3.24 -16.63 -2.43
N GLY A 134 3.52 -15.69 -3.33
CA GLY A 134 4.53 -14.65 -3.13
C GLY A 134 5.94 -15.04 -3.58
N GLN A 135 6.15 -16.14 -4.32
CA GLN A 135 7.46 -16.48 -4.85
C GLN A 135 7.85 -15.63 -6.06
N THR A 136 6.87 -15.38 -6.94
CA THR A 136 7.02 -14.49 -8.09
C THR A 136 5.90 -13.46 -8.14
N TRP A 137 6.23 -12.28 -8.62
CA TRP A 137 5.31 -11.14 -8.68
C TRP A 137 5.28 -10.55 -10.07
N THR A 138 4.12 -10.07 -10.48
CA THR A 138 3.89 -9.37 -11.74
C THR A 138 3.30 -8.00 -11.47
N GLN A 139 3.69 -7.00 -12.27
CA GLN A 139 3.11 -5.67 -12.19
C GLN A 139 1.72 -5.69 -12.81
N GLN A 140 0.72 -5.24 -12.05
CA GLN A 140 -0.68 -5.12 -12.50
C GLN A 140 -1.07 -3.67 -12.78
N TYR A 141 -0.58 -2.72 -11.97
CA TYR A 141 -0.90 -1.30 -12.09
C TYR A 141 0.31 -0.45 -11.70
N GLU A 142 0.46 0.72 -12.30
CA GLU A 142 1.44 1.74 -11.94
C GLU A 142 1.01 3.10 -12.52
N ASN A 143 1.15 4.17 -11.74
CA ASN A 143 0.94 5.54 -12.21
C ASN A 143 2.08 6.46 -11.73
N ARG A 144 3.18 6.47 -12.49
CA ARG A 144 4.37 7.27 -12.18
C ARG A 144 4.14 8.77 -12.34
N GLU A 145 3.23 9.19 -13.22
CA GLU A 145 3.00 10.62 -13.47
C GLU A 145 2.34 11.29 -12.25
N GLY A 146 1.54 10.55 -11.50
CA GLY A 146 0.90 11.05 -10.29
C GLY A 146 1.83 11.12 -9.08
N GLU A 147 2.93 10.36 -9.06
CA GLU A 147 3.85 10.21 -7.91
C GLU A 147 3.13 9.89 -6.57
N VAL A 148 1.94 9.27 -6.66
CA VAL A 148 1.08 8.99 -5.51
C VAL A 148 1.43 7.64 -4.91
N PRO A 149 1.86 7.55 -3.65
CA PRO A 149 2.03 6.26 -2.99
C PRO A 149 0.68 5.66 -2.63
N LEU A 150 0.50 4.36 -2.91
CA LEU A 150 -0.49 3.54 -2.25
C LEU A 150 0.03 3.16 -0.86
N LEU A 151 -0.84 3.13 0.14
CA LEU A 151 -0.47 2.98 1.53
C LEU A 151 -0.92 1.65 2.11
N ASP A 152 -2.08 1.15 1.67
CA ASP A 152 -2.62 -0.13 2.11
C ASP A 152 -3.40 -0.85 1.01
N VAL A 153 -3.60 -2.16 1.17
CA VAL A 153 -4.32 -3.03 0.22
C VAL A 153 -5.06 -4.13 0.97
N TRP A 154 -6.33 -4.34 0.60
CA TRP A 154 -7.18 -5.37 1.16
C TRP A 154 -7.94 -6.12 0.08
N PHE A 155 -8.12 -7.44 0.25
CA PHE A 155 -8.88 -8.29 -0.65
C PHE A 155 -9.85 -9.17 0.11
N ALA A 156 -11.12 -9.16 -0.34
CA ALA A 156 -12.16 -10.06 0.16
C ALA A 156 -11.97 -11.49 -0.34
N ASN A 157 -11.46 -11.64 -1.55
CA ASN A 157 -11.22 -12.90 -2.25
C ASN A 157 -10.26 -12.66 -3.43
N ALA A 158 -9.94 -13.70 -4.19
CA ALA A 158 -9.00 -13.60 -5.32
C ALA A 158 -9.46 -12.67 -6.47
N GLN A 159 -10.66 -12.09 -6.41
CA GLN A 159 -11.21 -11.24 -7.49
C GLN A 159 -11.44 -9.80 -7.03
N HIS A 160 -11.93 -9.59 -5.81
CA HIS A 160 -12.39 -8.29 -5.33
C HIS A 160 -11.49 -7.75 -4.23
N GLY A 161 -11.02 -6.52 -4.41
CA GLY A 161 -10.17 -5.83 -3.44
C GLY A 161 -10.04 -4.34 -3.69
N PHE A 162 -9.46 -3.65 -2.72
CA PHE A 162 -9.21 -2.21 -2.71
C PHE A 162 -7.76 -1.91 -2.38
N ALA A 163 -7.26 -0.80 -2.94
CA ALA A 163 -6.00 -0.19 -2.51
C ALA A 163 -6.25 1.28 -2.15
N THR A 164 -5.76 1.69 -0.99
CA THR A 164 -5.88 3.07 -0.48
C THR A 164 -4.55 3.79 -0.59
N GLY A 165 -4.58 5.11 -0.66
CA GLY A 165 -3.34 5.86 -0.84
C GLY A 165 -3.40 7.32 -0.42
N ALA A 166 -2.29 7.99 -0.69
CA ALA A 166 -2.16 9.42 -0.47
C ALA A 166 -3.15 10.21 -1.35
N TYR A 167 -3.45 11.43 -0.91
CA TYR A 167 -4.34 12.36 -1.62
C TYR A 167 -5.75 11.82 -1.88
N GLY A 168 -6.23 10.91 -1.02
CA GLY A 168 -7.58 10.35 -1.09
C GLY A 168 -7.77 9.27 -2.15
N VAL A 169 -6.71 8.73 -2.74
CA VAL A 169 -6.83 7.65 -3.74
C VAL A 169 -7.47 6.41 -3.12
N LEU A 170 -8.51 5.92 -3.79
CA LEU A 170 -9.15 4.64 -3.55
C LEU A 170 -9.31 3.91 -4.88
N LEU A 171 -8.58 2.83 -5.07
CA LEU A 171 -8.67 1.98 -6.25
C LEU A 171 -9.43 0.70 -5.92
N GLU A 172 -10.27 0.24 -6.84
CA GLU A 172 -11.01 -1.02 -6.76
C GLU A 172 -10.66 -1.94 -7.92
N THR A 173 -10.61 -3.23 -7.65
CA THR A 173 -10.63 -4.29 -8.67
C THR A 173 -11.72 -5.30 -8.36
N THR A 174 -12.38 -5.81 -9.42
CA THR A 174 -13.36 -6.90 -9.34
C THR A 174 -12.94 -8.12 -10.17
N ASP A 175 -11.71 -8.12 -10.69
CA ASP A 175 -11.18 -9.16 -11.56
C ASP A 175 -9.77 -9.64 -11.18
N GLY A 176 -9.38 -9.47 -9.91
CA GLY A 176 -8.11 -9.93 -9.36
C GLY A 176 -6.93 -9.05 -9.75
N GLY A 177 -7.18 -7.77 -10.05
CA GLY A 177 -6.16 -6.79 -10.38
C GLY A 177 -5.77 -6.74 -11.86
N ARG A 178 -6.54 -7.39 -12.75
CA ARG A 178 -6.37 -7.21 -14.20
C ARG A 178 -6.74 -5.80 -14.64
N HIS A 179 -7.73 -5.22 -13.97
CA HIS A 179 -8.13 -3.82 -14.11
C HIS A 179 -8.31 -3.21 -12.71
N TRP A 180 -7.87 -1.96 -12.56
CA TRP A 180 -8.05 -1.14 -11.38
C TRP A 180 -8.78 0.13 -11.77
N GLU A 181 -9.83 0.46 -11.05
CA GLU A 181 -10.66 1.64 -11.24
C GLU A 181 -10.51 2.59 -10.05
N ASP A 182 -10.38 3.89 -10.32
CA ASP A 182 -10.42 4.92 -9.29
C ASP A 182 -11.88 5.15 -8.89
N VAL A 183 -12.19 4.89 -7.64
CA VAL A 183 -13.52 5.00 -7.04
C VAL A 183 -13.53 5.98 -5.85
N ALA A 184 -12.58 6.88 -5.79
CA ALA A 184 -12.45 7.89 -4.74
C ALA A 184 -13.67 8.82 -4.64
N ASP A 185 -14.43 8.98 -5.71
CA ASP A 185 -15.68 9.75 -5.76
C ASP A 185 -16.81 9.14 -4.93
N ARG A 186 -16.67 7.88 -4.49
CA ARG A 186 -17.61 7.26 -3.53
C ARG A 186 -17.41 7.74 -2.09
N LEU A 187 -16.26 8.41 -1.79
CA LEU A 187 -15.93 8.93 -0.48
C LEU A 187 -16.27 10.42 -0.35
N ASP A 188 -16.86 10.81 0.77
CA ASP A 188 -16.95 12.22 1.18
C ASP A 188 -15.57 12.68 1.72
N ASN A 189 -14.60 12.84 0.81
CA ASN A 189 -13.21 13.23 1.08
C ASN A 189 -12.78 14.40 0.16
N GLU A 190 -13.56 15.49 0.15
CA GLU A 190 -13.33 16.66 -0.73
C GLU A 190 -11.96 17.29 -0.54
N ASP A 191 -11.39 17.24 0.67
CA ASP A 191 -10.05 17.78 0.98
C ASP A 191 -8.91 16.89 0.46
N GLY A 192 -9.20 15.69 -0.06
CA GLY A 192 -8.21 14.74 -0.57
C GLY A 192 -7.21 14.32 0.50
N THR A 193 -7.66 14.10 1.73
CA THR A 193 -6.80 13.62 2.82
C THR A 193 -6.35 12.18 2.56
N HIS A 194 -5.16 11.82 3.05
CA HIS A 194 -4.62 10.48 2.85
C HIS A 194 -5.50 9.41 3.49
N LEU A 195 -5.70 8.28 2.79
CA LEU A 195 -6.35 7.08 3.27
C LEU A 195 -5.25 6.09 3.67
N ASN A 196 -4.98 5.99 4.98
CA ASN A 196 -3.78 5.32 5.48
C ASN A 196 -3.94 3.81 5.64
N ALA A 197 -5.14 3.33 5.98
CA ALA A 197 -5.39 1.91 6.17
C ALA A 197 -6.84 1.54 5.86
N ILE A 198 -7.04 0.29 5.41
CA ILE A 198 -8.34 -0.33 5.17
C ILE A 198 -8.38 -1.71 5.83
N ALA A 199 -9.47 -2.03 6.54
CA ALA A 199 -9.65 -3.34 7.16
C ALA A 199 -11.08 -3.83 7.06
N GLU A 200 -11.23 -5.15 7.05
CA GLU A 200 -12.52 -5.80 7.27
C GLU A 200 -12.87 -5.78 8.76
N VAL A 201 -14.12 -5.43 9.05
CA VAL A 201 -14.73 -5.60 10.38
C VAL A 201 -15.68 -6.79 10.28
N PRO A 202 -15.33 -7.96 10.81
CA PRO A 202 -16.06 -9.20 10.61
C PRO A 202 -17.55 -9.08 10.92
N GLY A 203 -18.40 -9.44 9.94
CA GLY A 203 -19.86 -9.37 10.06
C GLY A 203 -20.45 -7.96 10.03
N SER A 204 -19.67 -6.93 9.68
CA SER A 204 -20.14 -5.53 9.57
C SER A 204 -19.79 -4.88 8.24
N GLY A 205 -18.59 -5.10 7.70
CA GLY A 205 -18.16 -4.52 6.43
C GLY A 205 -16.71 -4.04 6.45
N LEU A 206 -16.42 -2.97 5.73
CA LEU A 206 -15.10 -2.38 5.59
C LEU A 206 -14.99 -1.06 6.36
N PHE A 207 -13.78 -0.78 6.83
CA PHE A 207 -13.47 0.46 7.51
C PHE A 207 -12.16 1.05 6.98
N ILE A 208 -12.17 2.34 6.61
CA ILE A 208 -10.98 3.09 6.20
C ILE A 208 -10.69 4.16 7.25
N VAL A 209 -9.39 4.34 7.55
CA VAL A 209 -8.91 5.44 8.39
C VAL A 209 -7.82 6.23 7.67
N GLY A 210 -7.67 7.51 8.03
CA GLY A 210 -6.74 8.39 7.35
C GLY A 210 -6.28 9.59 8.17
N GLU A 211 -5.80 10.60 7.45
CA GLU A 211 -5.34 11.85 8.02
C GLU A 211 -6.48 12.71 8.54
N MET A 212 -6.14 13.66 9.44
CA MET A 212 -7.05 14.69 9.95
C MET A 212 -8.37 14.14 10.50
N GLY A 213 -8.31 12.93 11.06
CA GLY A 213 -9.50 12.25 11.59
C GLY A 213 -10.38 11.63 10.50
N GLY A 214 -9.91 11.46 9.29
CA GLY A 214 -10.65 10.79 8.22
C GLY A 214 -11.02 9.37 8.60
N MET A 215 -12.33 9.06 8.60
CA MET A 215 -12.88 7.73 8.86
C MET A 215 -14.07 7.49 7.94
N PHE A 216 -14.08 6.32 7.30
CA PHE A 216 -15.15 5.91 6.39
C PHE A 216 -15.49 4.44 6.63
N ARG A 217 -16.78 4.10 6.51
CA ARG A 217 -17.25 2.70 6.61
C ARG A 217 -18.11 2.32 5.41
N SER A 218 -18.12 1.05 5.09
CA SER A 218 -18.99 0.47 4.08
C SER A 218 -19.60 -0.81 4.63
N ALA A 219 -20.93 -0.94 4.56
CA ALA A 219 -21.66 -2.14 4.95
C ALA A 219 -22.03 -3.02 3.74
N ASP A 220 -21.61 -2.65 2.53
CA ASP A 220 -21.98 -3.26 1.25
C ASP A 220 -20.76 -3.58 0.37
N GLU A 221 -19.68 -4.05 1.01
CA GLU A 221 -18.45 -4.49 0.34
C GLU A 221 -17.76 -3.39 -0.50
N GLY A 222 -17.90 -2.11 -0.08
CA GLY A 222 -17.27 -0.96 -0.74
C GLY A 222 -18.09 -0.34 -1.88
N ALA A 223 -19.33 -0.82 -2.11
CA ALA A 223 -20.22 -0.23 -3.13
C ALA A 223 -20.60 1.22 -2.75
N THR A 224 -20.86 1.47 -1.47
CA THR A 224 -21.07 2.81 -0.90
C THR A 224 -20.28 3.01 0.37
N TRP A 225 -19.90 4.26 0.64
CA TRP A 225 -19.14 4.63 1.81
C TRP A 225 -19.81 5.77 2.57
N GLU A 226 -19.79 5.68 3.89
CA GLU A 226 -20.29 6.69 4.79
C GLU A 226 -19.14 7.28 5.61
N ARG A 227 -19.03 8.60 5.69
CA ARG A 227 -18.09 9.28 6.57
C ARG A 227 -18.54 9.16 8.01
N VAL A 228 -17.64 8.73 8.88
CA VAL A 228 -17.90 8.52 10.31
C VAL A 228 -17.39 9.73 11.11
N GLU A 229 -18.13 10.14 12.15
CA GLU A 229 -17.66 11.17 13.06
C GLU A 229 -16.45 10.66 13.86
N SER A 230 -15.34 11.38 13.73
CA SER A 230 -14.07 10.97 14.32
C SER A 230 -13.92 11.46 15.76
N PRO A 231 -13.44 10.61 16.68
CA PRO A 231 -13.15 11.01 18.06
C PRO A 231 -11.86 11.86 18.17
N TYR A 232 -11.08 11.99 17.08
CA TYR A 232 -9.76 12.60 17.07
C TYR A 232 -9.49 13.32 15.75
N GLN A 233 -8.89 14.51 15.81
CA GLN A 233 -8.58 15.33 14.63
C GLN A 233 -7.16 15.11 14.09
N GLY A 234 -6.40 14.15 14.62
CA GLY A 234 -5.09 13.78 14.13
C GLY A 234 -5.15 12.59 13.18
N SER A 235 -3.99 12.14 12.70
CA SER A 235 -3.89 11.04 11.76
C SER A 235 -4.02 9.69 12.46
N PHE A 236 -4.86 8.83 11.91
CA PHE A 236 -4.86 7.40 12.17
C PHE A 236 -3.95 6.71 11.15
N PHE A 237 -3.14 5.76 11.60
CA PHE A 237 -2.21 5.02 10.74
C PHE A 237 -2.65 3.58 10.51
N GLY A 238 -3.53 3.05 11.36
CA GLY A 238 -4.04 1.71 11.21
C GLY A 238 -5.42 1.53 11.82
N VAL A 239 -6.11 0.49 11.36
CA VAL A 239 -7.43 0.05 11.83
C VAL A 239 -7.49 -1.46 11.81
N VAL A 240 -8.13 -2.05 12.82
CA VAL A 240 -8.32 -3.51 12.96
C VAL A 240 -9.76 -3.80 13.35
N GLY A 241 -10.38 -4.79 12.69
CA GLY A 241 -11.63 -5.40 13.15
C GLY A 241 -11.38 -6.25 14.40
N GLY A 242 -12.17 -6.04 15.46
CA GLY A 242 -11.92 -6.63 16.78
C GLY A 242 -12.41 -8.07 16.98
N GLY A 243 -12.75 -8.79 15.90
CA GLY A 243 -13.16 -10.20 15.95
C GLY A 243 -14.63 -10.44 16.28
N ALA A 244 -15.41 -9.40 16.55
CA ALA A 244 -16.87 -9.45 16.69
C ALA A 244 -17.53 -8.37 15.82
N PRO A 245 -18.78 -8.55 15.38
CA PRO A 245 -19.50 -7.55 14.62
C PRO A 245 -19.50 -6.18 15.32
N GLY A 246 -19.23 -5.13 14.57
CA GLY A 246 -19.20 -3.75 15.05
C GLY A 246 -17.94 -3.35 15.82
N VAL A 247 -17.08 -4.26 16.21
CA VAL A 247 -15.86 -3.92 16.96
C VAL A 247 -14.77 -3.43 16.03
N VAL A 248 -14.38 -2.17 16.19
CA VAL A 248 -13.31 -1.51 15.45
C VAL A 248 -12.28 -0.94 16.43
N VAL A 249 -11.00 -1.12 16.15
CA VAL A 249 -9.90 -0.48 16.88
C VAL A 249 -9.12 0.37 15.90
N ALA A 250 -9.11 1.69 16.08
CA ALA A 250 -8.38 2.65 15.26
C ALA A 250 -7.26 3.28 16.09
N PHE A 251 -6.07 3.43 15.49
CA PHE A 251 -4.90 3.92 16.20
C PHE A 251 -3.96 4.70 15.28
N GLY A 252 -3.08 5.53 15.87
CA GLY A 252 -2.17 6.31 15.04
C GLY A 252 -1.23 7.23 15.81
N LEU A 253 -1.27 8.50 15.43
CA LEU A 253 -0.36 9.53 15.87
C LEU A 253 -0.37 9.70 17.40
N ARG A 254 0.82 9.83 18.00
CA ARG A 254 1.04 10.08 19.44
C ARG A 254 0.44 9.04 20.38
N GLY A 255 0.34 7.78 19.95
CA GLY A 255 -0.18 6.70 20.78
C GLY A 255 -1.69 6.72 20.98
N HIS A 256 -2.42 7.55 20.25
CA HIS A 256 -3.88 7.56 20.33
C HIS A 256 -4.45 6.25 19.79
N LEU A 257 -5.31 5.65 20.59
CA LEU A 257 -6.04 4.43 20.28
C LEU A 257 -7.49 4.56 20.72
N PHE A 258 -8.41 4.23 19.83
CA PHE A 258 -9.85 4.31 20.06
C PHE A 258 -10.51 2.98 19.70
N ARG A 259 -11.55 2.65 20.46
CA ARG A 259 -12.37 1.47 20.22
C ARG A 259 -13.82 1.87 20.00
N SER A 260 -14.43 1.33 18.96
CA SER A 260 -15.87 1.29 18.75
C SER A 260 -16.41 -0.13 19.00
N ALA A 261 -17.68 -0.24 19.42
CA ALA A 261 -18.40 -1.51 19.53
C ALA A 261 -19.64 -1.53 18.62
N ASP A 262 -19.85 -0.50 17.82
CA ASP A 262 -21.05 -0.24 17.03
C ASP A 262 -20.70 0.25 15.61
N PHE A 263 -19.61 -0.29 15.05
CA PHE A 263 -19.13 0.00 13.70
C PHE A 263 -18.87 1.49 13.45
N GLY A 264 -18.39 2.21 14.49
CA GLY A 264 -17.97 3.60 14.37
C GLY A 264 -19.03 4.63 14.76
N GLU A 265 -20.24 4.24 15.22
CA GLU A 265 -21.25 5.18 15.71
C GLU A 265 -20.80 5.90 16.97
N SER A 266 -20.09 5.20 17.86
CA SER A 266 -19.50 5.76 19.06
C SER A 266 -18.11 5.23 19.33
N TRP A 267 -17.26 6.03 20.00
CA TRP A 267 -15.88 5.73 20.25
C TRP A 267 -15.49 5.90 21.70
N GLN A 268 -14.70 5.00 22.21
CA GLN A 268 -14.04 5.06 23.51
C GLN A 268 -12.53 5.23 23.31
N ALA A 269 -11.94 6.27 23.89
CA ALA A 269 -10.49 6.40 23.97
C ALA A 269 -9.94 5.38 24.96
N ILE A 270 -8.91 4.67 24.55
CA ILE A 270 -8.18 3.71 25.40
C ILE A 270 -6.87 4.37 25.82
N GLU A 271 -6.71 4.59 27.11
CA GLU A 271 -5.50 5.19 27.66
C GLU A 271 -4.38 4.14 27.72
N LEU A 272 -3.22 4.48 27.14
CA LEU A 272 -2.03 3.63 27.09
C LEU A 272 -0.94 4.25 27.95
N LEU A 273 -0.55 3.58 29.04
CA LEU A 273 0.40 4.09 30.01
C LEU A 273 1.69 3.23 30.05
N ASP A 274 2.84 3.89 30.07
CA ASP A 274 4.15 3.32 30.40
C ASP A 274 4.64 3.98 31.69
N ASP A 275 4.84 3.20 32.75
CA ASP A 275 5.17 3.67 34.11
C ASP A 275 4.26 4.83 34.59
N GLY A 276 2.96 4.77 34.28
CA GLY A 276 1.96 5.78 34.68
C GLY A 276 1.95 7.06 33.84
N HIS A 277 2.70 7.11 32.75
CA HIS A 277 2.72 8.22 31.80
C HIS A 277 2.11 7.79 30.46
N PRO A 278 1.29 8.63 29.80
CA PRO A 278 0.79 8.34 28.47
C PRO A 278 1.93 8.12 27.48
N ILE A 279 1.80 7.10 26.61
CA ILE A 279 2.75 6.91 25.51
C ILE A 279 2.52 7.98 24.45
N GLU A 280 3.64 8.47 23.87
CA GLU A 280 3.61 9.43 22.75
C GLU A 280 4.12 8.82 21.44
N SER A 281 4.50 7.55 21.47
CA SER A 281 4.96 6.82 20.28
C SER A 281 3.80 6.58 19.32
N GLY A 282 3.98 6.90 18.04
CA GLY A 282 2.99 6.57 17.00
C GLY A 282 2.79 5.07 16.88
N LEU A 283 1.54 4.64 16.73
CA LEU A 283 1.14 3.27 16.47
C LEU A 283 1.01 3.09 14.97
N ALA A 284 1.69 2.09 14.40
CA ALA A 284 1.89 1.99 12.96
C ALA A 284 0.98 0.95 12.30
N ASP A 285 0.87 -0.24 12.90
CA ASP A 285 0.13 -1.37 12.34
C ASP A 285 -0.47 -2.23 13.44
N GLY A 286 -1.46 -3.06 13.10
CA GLY A 286 -2.08 -3.99 14.02
C GLY A 286 -2.81 -5.12 13.31
N ASN A 287 -2.99 -6.22 14.02
CA ASN A 287 -3.63 -7.41 13.47
C ASN A 287 -4.51 -8.12 14.51
N LEU A 288 -5.62 -8.68 14.04
CA LEU A 288 -6.41 -9.66 14.78
C LEU A 288 -5.78 -11.05 14.56
N LEU A 289 -5.19 -11.61 15.60
CA LEU A 289 -4.51 -12.89 15.51
C LEU A 289 -5.51 -14.06 15.49
N PRO A 290 -5.10 -15.25 14.99
CA PRO A 290 -5.98 -16.44 14.95
C PRO A 290 -6.51 -16.90 16.30
N ASP A 291 -5.85 -16.55 17.41
CA ASP A 291 -6.27 -16.85 18.79
C ASP A 291 -7.26 -15.82 19.36
N GLY A 292 -7.66 -14.81 18.56
CA GLY A 292 -8.60 -13.75 18.93
C GLY A 292 -7.97 -12.55 19.62
N ARG A 293 -6.65 -12.54 19.84
CA ARG A 293 -5.96 -11.36 20.35
C ARG A 293 -5.81 -10.28 19.28
N ILE A 294 -5.95 -9.02 19.68
CA ILE A 294 -5.53 -7.87 18.87
C ILE A 294 -4.13 -7.48 19.30
N VAL A 295 -3.22 -7.40 18.36
CA VAL A 295 -1.86 -6.88 18.59
C VAL A 295 -1.65 -5.64 17.75
N VAL A 296 -1.14 -4.56 18.36
CA VAL A 296 -0.79 -3.30 17.70
C VAL A 296 0.68 -3.02 17.95
N VAL A 297 1.40 -2.60 16.92
CA VAL A 297 2.82 -2.28 17.00
C VAL A 297 3.10 -0.84 16.55
N GLY A 298 4.25 -0.30 16.95
CA GLY A 298 4.56 1.09 16.62
C GLY A 298 6.00 1.50 16.85
N HIS A 299 6.19 2.80 16.84
CA HIS A 299 7.49 3.42 17.01
C HIS A 299 8.05 3.18 18.43
N GLY A 300 9.37 3.30 18.57
CA GLY A 300 10.02 3.10 19.87
C GLY A 300 9.96 1.68 20.41
N GLY A 301 9.65 0.69 19.56
CA GLY A 301 9.53 -0.72 19.94
C GLY A 301 8.25 -1.04 20.72
N THR A 302 7.21 -0.24 20.53
CA THR A 302 5.89 -0.44 21.17
C THR A 302 5.22 -1.69 20.64
N VAL A 303 4.75 -2.55 21.54
CA VAL A 303 3.88 -3.71 21.28
C VAL A 303 2.73 -3.65 22.27
N LEU A 304 1.51 -3.61 21.75
CA LEU A 304 0.28 -3.64 22.53
C LEU A 304 -0.44 -4.96 22.26
N SER A 305 -1.03 -5.57 23.26
CA SER A 305 -1.86 -6.77 23.10
C SER A 305 -3.15 -6.67 23.92
N SER A 306 -4.26 -7.09 23.33
CA SER A 306 -5.58 -7.14 23.94
C SER A 306 -6.17 -8.54 23.80
N ASP A 307 -6.69 -9.09 24.90
CA ASP A 307 -7.38 -10.38 24.94
C ASP A 307 -8.92 -10.21 25.06
N ASP A 308 -9.41 -8.95 25.07
CA ASP A 308 -10.78 -8.58 25.39
C ASP A 308 -11.44 -7.73 24.29
N GLN A 309 -11.09 -8.00 23.03
CA GLN A 309 -11.63 -7.30 21.85
C GLN A 309 -11.32 -5.77 21.88
N GLY A 310 -10.13 -5.40 22.36
CA GLY A 310 -9.67 -4.01 22.36
C GLY A 310 -10.21 -3.14 23.50
N GLN A 311 -10.87 -3.73 24.52
CA GLN A 311 -11.34 -2.95 25.68
C GLN A 311 -10.17 -2.47 26.55
N THR A 312 -9.15 -3.32 26.71
CA THR A 312 -7.90 -2.98 27.39
C THR A 312 -6.69 -3.49 26.62
N PHE A 313 -5.56 -2.83 26.79
CA PHE A 313 -4.30 -3.23 26.17
C PHE A 313 -3.19 -3.36 27.21
N LYS A 314 -2.39 -4.42 27.07
CA LYS A 314 -1.13 -4.60 27.77
C LYS A 314 -0.02 -4.03 26.90
N LEU A 315 0.79 -3.13 27.46
CA LEU A 315 1.93 -2.53 26.79
C LEU A 315 3.21 -3.31 27.10
N PHE A 316 3.98 -3.60 26.06
CA PHE A 316 5.36 -4.04 26.17
C PHE A 316 6.27 -3.12 25.33
N SER A 317 7.18 -2.42 25.99
CA SER A 317 8.18 -1.56 25.34
C SER A 317 9.46 -2.37 25.12
N ARG A 318 9.82 -2.64 23.87
CA ARG A 318 11.02 -3.40 23.52
C ARG A 318 12.30 -2.65 23.92
N PRO A 319 13.30 -3.33 24.53
CA PRO A 319 14.53 -2.67 24.99
C PRO A 319 15.35 -2.05 23.85
N ASP A 320 15.27 -2.59 22.63
CA ASP A 320 16.00 -2.09 21.46
C ASP A 320 15.37 -0.81 20.87
N ARG A 321 14.15 -0.46 21.28
CA ARG A 321 13.39 0.74 20.87
C ARG A 321 13.31 0.97 19.35
N ARG A 322 13.49 -0.08 18.56
CA ARG A 322 13.39 0.02 17.10
C ARG A 322 11.95 0.08 16.65
N SER A 323 11.67 0.96 15.72
CA SER A 323 10.32 1.11 15.15
C SER A 323 9.87 -0.17 14.45
N LEU A 324 8.64 -0.55 14.77
CA LEU A 324 7.91 -1.67 14.19
C LEU A 324 6.84 -1.13 13.26
N SER A 325 6.59 -1.84 12.17
CA SER A 325 5.68 -1.44 11.09
C SER A 325 4.72 -2.53 10.66
N GLY A 326 4.89 -3.77 11.14
CA GLY A 326 3.98 -4.87 10.83
C GLY A 326 4.10 -6.00 11.85
N VAL A 327 3.00 -6.75 12.08
CA VAL A 327 2.92 -7.86 13.01
C VAL A 327 1.99 -8.96 12.54
N VAL A 328 2.44 -10.21 12.66
CA VAL A 328 1.58 -11.41 12.54
C VAL A 328 1.95 -12.42 13.63
N ALA A 329 1.09 -13.42 13.87
CA ALA A 329 1.46 -14.57 14.68
C ALA A 329 1.92 -15.72 13.79
N ASN A 330 2.96 -16.45 14.18
CA ASN A 330 3.29 -17.70 13.52
C ASN A 330 2.45 -18.89 14.10
N PRO A 331 2.49 -20.08 13.48
CA PRO A 331 1.73 -21.24 13.96
C PRO A 331 2.03 -21.67 15.39
N ASP A 332 3.19 -21.27 15.95
CA ASP A 332 3.55 -21.54 17.35
C ASP A 332 2.97 -20.51 18.33
N GLY A 333 2.18 -19.53 17.85
CA GLY A 333 1.64 -18.42 18.65
C GLY A 333 2.65 -17.33 19.01
N LYS A 334 3.87 -17.39 18.47
CA LYS A 334 4.87 -16.34 18.61
C LYS A 334 4.57 -15.20 17.66
N LEU A 335 4.95 -13.96 18.02
CA LEU A 335 4.84 -12.83 17.11
C LEU A 335 6.02 -12.80 16.14
N VAL A 336 5.72 -12.49 14.89
CA VAL A 336 6.70 -12.15 13.87
C VAL A 336 6.51 -10.67 13.56
N LEU A 337 7.50 -9.89 13.95
CA LEU A 337 7.53 -8.43 13.82
C LEU A 337 8.41 -8.03 12.65
N VAL A 338 7.99 -7.03 11.89
CA VAL A 338 8.80 -6.37 10.88
C VAL A 338 8.95 -4.89 11.19
N GLY A 339 9.98 -4.26 10.63
CA GLY A 339 10.23 -2.84 10.84
C GLY A 339 11.66 -2.43 10.47
N GLN A 340 12.17 -1.41 11.15
CA GLN A 340 13.47 -0.78 10.88
C GLN A 340 14.66 -1.76 10.87
N SER A 341 14.54 -2.89 11.52
CA SER A 341 15.62 -3.91 11.63
C SER A 341 15.32 -5.21 10.91
N GLY A 342 14.39 -5.18 9.95
CA GLY A 342 13.89 -6.38 9.27
C GLY A 342 13.02 -7.23 10.17
N VAL A 343 13.09 -8.55 9.99
CA VAL A 343 12.23 -9.50 10.69
C VAL A 343 12.75 -9.86 12.07
N ARG A 344 11.85 -10.06 13.03
CA ARG A 344 12.10 -10.57 14.38
C ARG A 344 11.00 -11.54 14.81
N VAL A 345 11.36 -12.76 15.17
CA VAL A 345 10.45 -13.70 15.88
C VAL A 345 10.65 -13.49 17.37
N VAL A 346 9.55 -13.24 18.08
CA VAL A 346 9.56 -12.87 19.49
C VAL A 346 8.52 -13.68 20.27
N SER A 347 8.49 -13.54 21.60
CA SER A 347 7.45 -14.19 22.42
C SER A 347 6.05 -13.64 22.08
N PRO A 348 4.97 -14.29 22.52
CA PRO A 348 3.60 -13.79 22.33
C PRO A 348 3.35 -12.38 22.91
N GLU A 349 4.18 -11.94 23.86
CA GLU A 349 4.12 -10.60 24.47
C GLU A 349 5.04 -9.58 23.78
N GLY A 350 5.88 -10.00 22.82
CA GLY A 350 6.82 -9.12 22.11
C GLY A 350 8.25 -9.14 22.64
N ALA A 351 8.58 -9.95 23.66
CA ALA A 351 9.93 -10.06 24.22
C ALA A 351 10.85 -10.91 23.33
N ASN A 352 12.14 -10.63 23.37
CA ASN A 352 13.13 -11.46 22.68
C ASN A 352 13.07 -12.91 23.19
N LEU A 353 13.14 -13.86 22.27
CA LEU A 353 13.26 -15.27 22.65
C LEU A 353 14.62 -15.49 23.35
N PRO A 354 14.70 -16.41 24.35
CA PRO A 354 15.97 -16.81 24.92
C PRO A 354 16.90 -17.27 23.80
N ALA A 355 18.18 -16.86 23.87
CA ALA A 355 19.19 -17.38 22.94
C ALA A 355 19.17 -18.92 23.05
N GLN A 356 18.87 -19.62 21.95
CA GLN A 356 19.04 -21.07 21.91
C GLN A 356 20.54 -21.31 22.15
N GLN A 357 20.86 -21.98 23.24
CA GLN A 357 22.21 -22.47 23.46
C GLN A 357 22.51 -23.47 22.31
N GLN A 358 23.32 -23.02 21.35
CA GLN A 358 23.87 -23.86 20.28
C GLN A 358 24.90 -24.81 20.85
#